data_ebfe5cc1c48ad843846756c248451be3
#
_entry.id   ebfe5cc1c48ad843846756c248451be3
#
_cell.length_a   1.000
_cell.length_b   1.000
_cell.length_c   1.000
_cell.angle_alpha   90.00
_cell.angle_beta   90.00
_cell.angle_gamma   90.00
#
_symmetry.space_group_name_H-M   'P 1'
#
loop_
_entity.id
_entity.type
_entity.pdbx_description
1 polymer ?
#
loop_
_entity_poly.entity_id
_entity_poly.type
_entity_poly.pdbx_seq_one_letter_code
_entity_poly.pdbx_strand_id
1 'polypeptide(L)'
;MMKPALLGLAGLLAADPACAQAQSHDDLVEALRLRDQAIASLERRVAALEAERRAPPPPIAQLDPATNPAAQPSAASQTDDEAALQALSRGLVERGALVMPKWGVELTPGLAYSHSITQGLTLADNSSGVSTVDSQRLSDDSLRGTLGLRLGLPWASQLQIQAPYDWAREASALGDGSHRTTTASAVGDVEVELSHQFLVERGWRPDLVGAVSWRFPTGRDPFRGGVAGVTNGGGAHEGTVRLTALKSADPMVFFSTLSYGASVPIHESYGSVRPGEEFNWQIGGLLSVSPNTSVSLSFIQDYRDRTTVSGAGIAGSDQMASVLQFGVDQVLTRKLLLDVSLGVGVTRDAPNYTLLVSLPIRLY
;
A
#
# COMPACT_ATOMS: atom_id res chain seq x y z
N MET A 1 -47.08 -29.06 42.54
CA MET A 1 -47.61 -29.79 41.37
C MET A 1 -46.80 -29.33 40.19
N MET A 2 -46.07 -30.00 39.52
CA MET A 2 -45.71 -31.30 38.99
C MET A 2 -44.37 -31.10 38.24
N LYS A 3 -43.34 -31.81 38.63
CA LYS A 3 -42.31 -32.32 37.71
C LYS A 3 -42.97 -33.44 36.87
N PRO A 4 -42.43 -33.93 35.72
CA PRO A 4 -41.04 -34.32 35.56
C PRO A 4 -40.46 -34.11 34.13
N ALA A 5 -39.15 -34.30 34.04
CA ALA A 5 -38.40 -35.38 33.37
C ALA A 5 -38.16 -35.17 31.87
N LEU A 6 -37.04 -35.40 31.29
CA LEU A 6 -36.12 -36.52 31.14
C LEU A 6 -34.90 -36.10 30.33
N LEU A 7 -33.74 -36.46 30.78
CA LEU A 7 -32.81 -37.47 30.18
C LEU A 7 -32.53 -37.39 28.68
N GLY A 8 -31.31 -37.02 28.37
CA GLY A 8 -30.37 -38.02 27.89
C GLY A 8 -29.92 -37.77 26.46
N LEU A 9 -28.71 -37.41 26.23
CA LEU A 9 -27.78 -38.19 25.42
C LEU A 9 -26.38 -37.53 25.48
N ALA A 10 -25.57 -37.98 26.40
CA ALA A 10 -24.12 -37.89 26.27
C ALA A 10 -23.73 -38.93 25.21
N GLY A 11 -23.44 -38.48 23.99
CA GLY A 11 -22.81 -39.27 22.94
C GLY A 11 -21.37 -38.86 22.85
N LEU A 12 -20.48 -39.56 23.56
CA LEU A 12 -19.06 -39.61 23.30
C LEU A 12 -18.85 -40.02 21.84
N LEU A 13 -18.31 -39.13 21.01
CA LEU A 13 -17.50 -39.51 19.88
C LEU A 13 -16.07 -39.12 20.22
N ALA A 14 -15.39 -40.07 20.88
CA ALA A 14 -13.95 -40.15 20.87
C ALA A 14 -13.54 -40.43 19.42
N ALA A 15 -13.20 -39.37 18.65
CA ALA A 15 -12.53 -39.54 17.39
C ALA A 15 -11.12 -40.06 17.68
N ASP A 16 -10.84 -41.25 17.20
CA ASP A 16 -9.57 -41.95 17.32
C ASP A 16 -8.44 -41.06 16.72
N PRO A 17 -7.40 -40.65 17.48
CA PRO A 17 -6.35 -39.80 16.97
C PRO A 17 -5.53 -40.47 15.86
N ALA A 18 -5.61 -41.79 15.73
CA ALA A 18 -4.97 -42.55 14.64
C ALA A 18 -5.63 -42.30 13.27
N CYS A 19 -6.93 -42.02 13.22
CA CYS A 19 -7.65 -41.79 11.98
C CYS A 19 -7.36 -40.37 11.42
N ALA A 20 -7.16 -39.37 12.28
CA ALA A 20 -6.79 -38.03 11.89
C ALA A 20 -5.34 -37.94 11.37
N GLN A 21 -4.43 -38.76 11.91
CA GLN A 21 -3.06 -38.87 11.43
C GLN A 21 -2.96 -39.60 10.08
N ALA A 22 -3.79 -40.60 9.84
CA ALA A 22 -3.82 -41.31 8.56
C ALA A 22 -4.33 -40.41 7.41
N GLN A 23 -5.37 -39.61 7.64
CA GLN A 23 -5.88 -38.66 6.65
C GLN A 23 -4.86 -37.56 6.30
N SER A 24 -4.12 -37.05 7.28
CA SER A 24 -3.07 -36.06 7.05
C SER A 24 -1.87 -36.64 6.28
N HIS A 25 -1.58 -37.93 6.42
CA HIS A 25 -0.50 -38.57 5.70
C HIS A 25 -0.86 -38.82 4.23
N ASP A 26 -2.09 -39.24 3.95
CA ASP A 26 -2.57 -39.46 2.58
C ASP A 26 -2.67 -38.13 1.80
N ASP A 27 -3.15 -37.06 2.41
CA ASP A 27 -3.17 -35.72 1.83
C ASP A 27 -1.77 -35.20 1.52
N LEU A 28 -0.79 -35.49 2.36
CA LEU A 28 0.62 -35.13 2.17
C LEU A 28 1.25 -35.93 1.01
N VAL A 29 0.94 -37.21 0.90
CA VAL A 29 1.40 -38.06 -0.21
C VAL A 29 0.80 -37.61 -1.53
N GLU A 30 -0.48 -37.21 -1.55
CA GLU A 30 -1.13 -36.68 -2.75
C GLU A 30 -0.54 -35.33 -3.17
N ALA A 31 -0.31 -34.42 -2.22
CA ALA A 31 0.36 -33.14 -2.48
C ALA A 31 1.78 -33.33 -3.05
N LEU A 32 2.54 -34.32 -2.53
CA LEU A 32 3.86 -34.66 -3.06
C LEU A 32 3.78 -35.21 -4.49
N ARG A 33 2.80 -36.06 -4.80
CA ARG A 33 2.58 -36.56 -6.17
C ARG A 33 2.25 -35.45 -7.15
N LEU A 34 1.38 -34.51 -6.77
CA LEU A 34 1.04 -33.35 -7.61
C LEU A 34 2.27 -32.48 -7.88
N ARG A 35 3.10 -32.26 -6.86
CA ARG A 35 4.37 -31.53 -7.02
C ARG A 35 5.33 -32.24 -7.97
N ASP A 36 5.49 -33.53 -7.82
CA ASP A 36 6.42 -34.33 -8.69
C ASP A 36 5.92 -34.36 -10.15
N GLN A 37 4.59 -34.39 -10.37
CA GLN A 37 4.00 -34.22 -11.70
C GLN A 37 4.27 -32.84 -12.29
N ALA A 38 4.18 -31.78 -11.48
CA ALA A 38 4.50 -30.42 -11.92
C ALA A 38 5.99 -30.28 -12.29
N ILE A 39 6.90 -30.83 -11.49
CA ILE A 39 8.34 -30.85 -11.77
C ILE A 39 8.60 -31.59 -13.09
N ALA A 40 8.07 -32.81 -13.29
CA ALA A 40 8.24 -33.56 -14.52
C ALA A 40 7.66 -32.85 -15.75
N SER A 41 6.61 -32.04 -15.60
CA SER A 41 6.07 -31.21 -16.69
C SER A 41 7.00 -30.06 -17.05
N LEU A 42 7.60 -29.41 -16.05
CA LEU A 42 8.56 -28.32 -16.25
C LEU A 42 9.85 -28.85 -16.90
N GLU A 43 10.37 -29.96 -16.44
CA GLU A 43 11.58 -30.62 -17.04
C GLU A 43 11.35 -30.94 -18.52
N ARG A 44 10.17 -31.45 -18.89
CA ARG A 44 9.84 -31.71 -20.31
C ARG A 44 9.80 -30.42 -21.12
N ARG A 45 9.27 -29.34 -20.58
CA ARG A 45 9.25 -28.01 -21.24
C ARG A 45 10.64 -27.44 -21.41
N VAL A 46 11.48 -27.54 -20.40
CA VAL A 46 12.90 -27.13 -20.46
C VAL A 46 13.66 -27.95 -21.51
N ALA A 47 13.50 -29.27 -21.51
CA ALA A 47 14.12 -30.12 -22.50
C ALA A 47 13.65 -29.82 -23.94
N ALA A 48 12.37 -29.49 -24.14
CA ALA A 48 11.85 -29.07 -25.43
C ALA A 48 12.48 -27.75 -25.90
N LEU A 49 12.56 -26.75 -25.05
CA LEU A 49 13.20 -25.47 -25.36
C LEU A 49 14.71 -25.59 -25.61
N GLU A 50 15.40 -26.46 -24.89
CA GLU A 50 16.80 -26.75 -25.13
C GLU A 50 17.04 -27.51 -26.46
N ALA A 51 16.11 -28.39 -26.83
CA ALA A 51 16.15 -29.10 -28.14
C ALA A 51 15.91 -28.11 -29.29
N GLU A 52 14.98 -27.19 -29.13
CA GLU A 52 14.71 -26.12 -30.11
C GLU A 52 15.90 -25.17 -30.27
N ARG A 53 16.59 -24.87 -29.19
CA ARG A 53 17.81 -24.04 -29.20
C ARG A 53 19.03 -24.77 -29.80
N ARG A 54 19.07 -26.11 -29.76
CA ARG A 54 20.14 -26.95 -30.35
C ARG A 54 19.84 -27.34 -31.79
N ALA A 55 18.64 -27.17 -32.29
CA ALA A 55 18.32 -27.47 -33.68
C ALA A 55 19.20 -26.61 -34.62
N PRO A 56 19.92 -27.20 -35.56
CA PRO A 56 20.67 -26.44 -36.52
C PRO A 56 19.71 -25.56 -37.33
N PRO A 57 20.11 -24.30 -37.64
CA PRO A 57 19.25 -23.45 -38.46
C PRO A 57 18.92 -24.16 -39.78
N PRO A 58 17.69 -24.04 -40.27
CA PRO A 58 17.30 -24.65 -41.55
C PRO A 58 18.25 -24.19 -42.64
N PRO A 59 18.57 -25.02 -43.64
CA PRO A 59 19.50 -24.65 -44.70
C PRO A 59 18.97 -23.42 -45.42
N ILE A 60 19.81 -22.40 -45.47
CA ILE A 60 19.52 -21.15 -46.17
C ILE A 60 19.34 -21.47 -47.63
N ALA A 61 18.11 -21.51 -48.10
CA ALA A 61 17.85 -21.49 -49.54
C ALA A 61 18.44 -20.18 -50.07
N GLN A 62 19.36 -20.27 -51.01
CA GLN A 62 19.92 -19.14 -51.73
C GLN A 62 18.76 -18.44 -52.44
N LEU A 63 18.32 -17.34 -51.86
CA LEU A 63 17.42 -16.37 -52.49
C LEU A 63 18.27 -15.25 -53.08
N ASP A 64 17.95 -14.90 -54.33
CA ASP A 64 18.58 -13.86 -55.15
C ASP A 64 18.74 -12.52 -54.38
N PRO A 65 19.77 -11.72 -54.68
CA PRO A 65 20.08 -10.49 -53.96
C PRO A 65 19.24 -9.31 -54.41
N ALA A 66 17.92 -9.44 -54.41
CA ALA A 66 17.01 -8.29 -54.66
C ALA A 66 15.73 -8.50 -53.84
N THR A 67 15.69 -7.90 -52.69
CA THR A 67 14.61 -7.67 -51.72
C THR A 67 14.90 -8.30 -50.36
N ASN A 68 15.67 -7.58 -49.56
CA ASN A 68 15.74 -7.79 -48.13
C ASN A 68 14.80 -6.77 -47.44
N PRO A 69 13.54 -7.06 -47.13
CA PRO A 69 12.82 -6.29 -46.15
C PRO A 69 13.41 -6.73 -44.81
N ALA A 70 14.20 -5.87 -44.19
CA ALA A 70 14.57 -6.01 -42.78
C ALA A 70 13.36 -6.55 -42.03
N ALA A 71 13.55 -7.67 -41.30
CA ALA A 71 12.48 -8.25 -40.50
C ALA A 71 11.98 -7.19 -39.54
N GLN A 72 10.92 -6.51 -39.92
CA GLN A 72 10.18 -5.63 -39.03
C GLN A 72 9.55 -6.51 -37.98
N PRO A 73 9.75 -6.23 -36.68
CA PRO A 73 9.04 -6.92 -35.62
C PRO A 73 7.54 -6.87 -35.99
N SER A 74 6.85 -8.00 -35.83
CA SER A 74 5.46 -8.12 -36.22
C SER A 74 4.64 -7.03 -35.53
N ALA A 75 3.70 -6.40 -36.22
CA ALA A 75 2.85 -5.32 -35.68
C ALA A 75 2.17 -5.71 -34.34
N ALA A 76 1.95 -7.00 -34.11
CA ALA A 76 1.41 -7.53 -32.87
C ALA A 76 2.39 -7.42 -31.68
N SER A 77 3.70 -7.68 -31.87
CA SER A 77 4.69 -7.55 -30.79
C SER A 77 4.93 -6.08 -30.42
N GLN A 78 4.88 -5.16 -31.41
CA GLN A 78 5.02 -3.72 -31.14
C GLN A 78 3.82 -3.16 -30.36
N THR A 79 2.60 -3.63 -30.63
CA THR A 79 1.41 -3.20 -29.87
C THR A 79 1.41 -3.72 -28.45
N ASP A 80 1.94 -4.91 -28.20
CA ASP A 80 2.05 -5.49 -26.86
C ASP A 80 3.13 -4.76 -26.03
N ASP A 81 4.28 -4.43 -26.63
CA ASP A 81 5.34 -3.64 -25.97
C ASP A 81 4.88 -2.22 -25.63
N GLU A 82 4.15 -1.55 -26.54
CA GLU A 82 3.56 -0.23 -26.29
C GLU A 82 2.52 -0.27 -25.16
N ALA A 83 1.68 -1.32 -25.12
CA ALA A 83 0.71 -1.49 -24.07
C ALA A 83 1.38 -1.73 -22.70
N ALA A 84 2.43 -2.54 -22.63
CA ALA A 84 3.22 -2.78 -21.44
C ALA A 84 3.87 -1.49 -20.90
N LEU A 85 4.46 -0.68 -21.78
CA LEU A 85 5.03 0.61 -21.43
C LEU A 85 3.95 1.59 -20.92
N GLN A 86 2.75 1.57 -21.50
CA GLN A 86 1.63 2.38 -21.02
C GLN A 86 1.15 1.92 -19.63
N ALA A 87 1.08 0.64 -19.36
CA ALA A 87 0.72 0.10 -18.05
C ALA A 87 1.72 0.53 -16.98
N LEU A 88 3.02 0.36 -17.25
CA LEU A 88 4.10 0.80 -16.38
C LEU A 88 4.06 2.31 -16.13
N SER A 89 3.92 3.12 -17.19
CA SER A 89 3.90 4.59 -17.06
C SER A 89 2.74 5.06 -16.19
N ARG A 90 1.57 4.42 -16.26
CA ARG A 90 0.42 4.74 -15.41
C ARG A 90 0.66 4.39 -13.95
N GLY A 91 1.17 3.20 -13.66
CA GLY A 91 1.53 2.81 -12.31
C GLY A 91 2.60 3.74 -11.71
N LEU A 92 3.51 4.27 -12.53
CA LEU A 92 4.53 5.23 -12.11
C LEU A 92 3.96 6.63 -11.84
N VAL A 93 2.98 7.09 -12.64
CA VAL A 93 2.25 8.35 -12.38
C VAL A 93 1.48 8.25 -11.07
N GLU A 94 0.82 7.11 -10.82
CA GLU A 94 0.08 6.88 -9.57
C GLU A 94 0.98 6.98 -8.35
N ARG A 95 2.20 6.48 -8.45
CA ARG A 95 3.22 6.55 -7.37
C ARG A 95 3.99 7.87 -7.32
N GLY A 96 3.62 8.87 -8.14
CA GLY A 96 4.29 10.17 -8.19
C GLY A 96 5.72 10.11 -8.76
N ALA A 97 6.08 9.01 -9.42
CA ALA A 97 7.39 8.82 -10.04
C ALA A 97 7.49 9.41 -11.45
N LEU A 98 6.35 9.68 -12.07
CA LEU A 98 6.23 10.42 -13.34
C LEU A 98 5.11 11.45 -13.24
N VAL A 99 5.18 12.49 -14.08
CA VAL A 99 4.14 13.52 -14.20
C VAL A 99 3.21 13.21 -15.37
N MET A 100 1.95 13.64 -15.24
CA MET A 100 0.97 13.48 -16.32
C MET A 100 1.34 14.29 -17.57
N PRO A 101 0.96 13.80 -18.76
CA PRO A 101 1.07 14.58 -19.99
C PRO A 101 0.29 15.91 -19.87
N LYS A 102 0.81 16.93 -20.53
CA LYS A 102 0.19 18.26 -20.60
C LYS A 102 -1.30 18.17 -20.94
N TRP A 103 -2.14 18.83 -20.12
CA TRP A 103 -3.59 18.88 -20.20
C TRP A 103 -4.29 17.54 -19.97
N GLY A 104 -3.55 16.52 -19.55
CA GLY A 104 -4.16 15.31 -19.03
C GLY A 104 -4.97 15.61 -17.76
N VAL A 105 -6.16 15.04 -17.63
CA VAL A 105 -7.02 15.12 -16.44
C VAL A 105 -7.32 13.71 -15.98
N GLU A 106 -7.08 13.45 -14.71
CA GLU A 106 -7.34 12.14 -14.11
C GLU A 106 -8.07 12.31 -12.78
N LEU A 107 -9.12 11.52 -12.60
CA LEU A 107 -9.86 11.39 -11.35
C LEU A 107 -9.50 10.06 -10.72
N THR A 108 -9.06 10.08 -9.45
CA THR A 108 -8.61 8.89 -8.73
C THR A 108 -9.43 8.70 -7.46
N PRO A 109 -10.58 8.00 -7.52
CA PRO A 109 -11.19 7.47 -6.33
C PRO A 109 -10.34 6.34 -5.76
N GLY A 110 -10.17 6.36 -4.43
CA GLY A 110 -9.40 5.37 -3.69
C GLY A 110 -10.10 4.94 -2.42
N LEU A 111 -9.78 3.74 -1.95
CA LEU A 111 -10.23 3.19 -0.69
C LEU A 111 -9.05 2.51 -0.01
N ALA A 112 -8.80 2.85 1.24
CA ALA A 112 -7.79 2.21 2.07
C ALA A 112 -8.44 1.70 3.35
N TYR A 113 -8.25 0.40 3.63
CA TYR A 113 -8.60 -0.19 4.90
C TYR A 113 -7.33 -0.54 5.64
N SER A 114 -7.21 -0.13 6.90
CA SER A 114 -6.10 -0.53 7.77
C SER A 114 -6.60 -1.08 9.09
N HIS A 115 -5.86 -2.07 9.59
CA HIS A 115 -6.12 -2.73 10.86
C HIS A 115 -4.85 -2.76 11.69
N SER A 116 -4.94 -2.30 12.94
CA SER A 116 -3.85 -2.40 13.90
C SER A 116 -4.32 -2.97 15.24
N ILE A 117 -3.43 -3.76 15.86
CA ILE A 117 -3.62 -4.30 17.20
C ILE A 117 -2.42 -3.93 18.03
N THR A 118 -2.65 -3.16 19.07
CA THR A 118 -1.62 -2.83 20.07
C THR A 118 -1.98 -3.49 21.39
N GLN A 119 -1.00 -4.16 21.98
CA GLN A 119 -1.12 -4.74 23.31
C GLN A 119 -0.18 -4.02 24.26
N GLY A 120 -0.69 -3.61 25.40
CA GLY A 120 0.05 -2.89 26.42
C GLY A 120 -0.34 -3.33 27.82
N LEU A 121 0.43 -2.85 28.79
CA LEU A 121 0.08 -2.96 30.19
C LEU A 121 -0.40 -1.59 30.68
N THR A 122 -1.50 -1.56 31.39
CA THR A 122 -2.02 -0.35 32.03
C THR A 122 -2.06 -0.55 33.54
N LEU A 123 -1.86 0.53 34.29
CA LEU A 123 -2.08 0.54 35.72
C LEU A 123 -3.55 0.88 35.97
N ALA A 124 -4.29 -0.05 36.53
CA ALA A 124 -5.66 0.17 36.98
C ALA A 124 -5.65 0.39 38.49
N ASP A 125 -6.11 1.57 38.90
CA ASP A 125 -6.33 1.84 40.33
C ASP A 125 -7.73 1.36 40.72
N ASN A 126 -7.78 0.39 41.61
CA ASN A 126 -9.06 -0.02 42.14
C ASN A 126 -9.51 0.90 43.28
N SER A 127 -10.80 0.86 43.62
CA SER A 127 -11.40 1.68 44.68
C SER A 127 -10.79 1.49 46.06
N SER A 128 -9.90 0.51 46.23
CA SER A 128 -9.20 0.18 47.49
C SER A 128 -7.79 0.79 47.53
N GLY A 129 -7.37 1.61 46.52
CA GLY A 129 -6.06 2.25 46.49
C GLY A 129 -4.91 1.28 46.15
N VAL A 130 -5.21 0.11 45.62
CA VAL A 130 -4.22 -0.85 45.12
C VAL A 130 -4.13 -0.73 43.62
N SER A 131 -2.96 -0.32 43.13
CA SER A 131 -2.68 -0.30 41.68
C SER A 131 -2.39 -1.74 41.22
N THR A 132 -3.18 -2.23 40.30
CA THR A 132 -2.97 -3.51 39.62
C THR A 132 -2.47 -3.26 38.22
N VAL A 133 -1.51 -4.08 37.78
CA VAL A 133 -1.07 -4.08 36.38
C VAL A 133 -2.08 -4.94 35.60
N ASP A 134 -2.75 -4.30 34.64
CA ASP A 134 -3.74 -4.98 33.81
C ASP A 134 -3.30 -4.97 32.34
N SER A 135 -3.72 -5.96 31.58
CA SER A 135 -3.46 -6.03 30.14
C SER A 135 -4.53 -5.25 29.37
N GLN A 136 -4.11 -4.38 28.50
CA GLN A 136 -4.98 -3.67 27.57
C GLN A 136 -4.70 -4.11 26.15
N ARG A 137 -5.76 -4.47 25.42
CA ARG A 137 -5.71 -4.70 23.97
C ARG A 137 -6.49 -3.59 23.29
N LEU A 138 -5.81 -2.86 22.42
CA LEU A 138 -6.39 -1.84 21.58
C LEU A 138 -6.44 -2.36 20.15
N SER A 139 -7.60 -2.36 19.53
CA SER A 139 -7.81 -2.68 18.12
C SER A 139 -8.33 -1.44 17.43
N ASP A 140 -7.66 -1.03 16.38
CA ASP A 140 -8.03 0.12 15.55
C ASP A 140 -8.28 -0.36 14.13
N ASP A 141 -9.49 -0.10 13.64
CA ASP A 141 -9.94 -0.36 12.29
C ASP A 141 -10.23 0.98 11.62
N SER A 142 -9.56 1.31 10.54
CA SER A 142 -9.81 2.53 9.78
C SER A 142 -10.11 2.24 8.32
N LEU A 143 -11.09 2.98 7.79
CA LEU A 143 -11.47 2.99 6.38
C LEU A 143 -11.38 4.42 5.87
N ARG A 144 -10.48 4.66 4.91
CA ARG A 144 -10.25 5.95 4.28
C ARG A 144 -10.69 5.89 2.84
N GLY A 145 -11.71 6.68 2.48
CA GLY A 145 -12.04 6.99 1.10
C GLY A 145 -11.27 8.22 0.65
N THR A 146 -10.67 8.22 -0.52
CA THR A 146 -9.97 9.38 -1.09
C THR A 146 -10.52 9.72 -2.46
N LEU A 147 -10.63 11.01 -2.75
CA LEU A 147 -10.90 11.50 -4.08
C LEU A 147 -9.76 12.40 -4.51
N GLY A 148 -8.99 11.94 -5.49
CA GLY A 148 -7.87 12.66 -6.09
C GLY A 148 -8.26 13.24 -7.45
N LEU A 149 -7.82 14.46 -7.74
CA LEU A 149 -7.88 15.07 -9.06
C LEU A 149 -6.47 15.47 -9.46
N ARG A 150 -6.00 15.00 -10.62
CA ARG A 150 -4.71 15.33 -11.20
C ARG A 150 -4.88 16.07 -12.50
N LEU A 151 -4.07 17.10 -12.70
CA LEU A 151 -4.05 17.93 -13.89
C LEU A 151 -2.61 18.06 -14.39
N GLY A 152 -2.33 17.57 -15.59
CA GLY A 152 -1.06 17.77 -16.28
C GLY A 152 -0.91 19.21 -16.76
N LEU A 153 0.15 19.87 -16.34
CA LEU A 153 0.47 21.26 -16.67
C LEU A 153 1.55 21.32 -17.78
N PRO A 154 1.76 22.50 -18.40
CA PRO A 154 2.95 22.73 -19.22
C PRO A 154 4.25 22.51 -18.44
N TRP A 155 5.38 22.39 -19.18
CA TRP A 155 6.73 22.27 -18.62
C TRP A 155 6.94 21.07 -17.71
N ALA A 156 6.40 19.90 -18.09
CA ALA A 156 6.52 18.66 -17.33
C ALA A 156 6.13 18.84 -15.83
N SER A 157 5.02 19.51 -15.58
CA SER A 157 4.49 19.78 -14.25
C SER A 157 3.10 19.16 -14.09
N GLN A 158 2.68 18.96 -12.85
CA GLN A 158 1.38 18.40 -12.50
C GLN A 158 0.86 19.05 -11.23
N LEU A 159 -0.43 19.36 -11.22
CA LEU A 159 -1.17 19.75 -10.02
C LEU A 159 -2.05 18.58 -9.57
N GLN A 160 -2.02 18.28 -8.28
CA GLN A 160 -2.89 17.27 -7.66
C GLN A 160 -3.63 17.88 -6.48
N ILE A 161 -4.89 17.55 -6.36
CA ILE A 161 -5.73 17.88 -5.20
C ILE A 161 -6.31 16.57 -4.67
N GLN A 162 -6.22 16.35 -3.36
CA GLN A 162 -6.72 15.14 -2.73
C GLN A 162 -7.59 15.51 -1.53
N ALA A 163 -8.78 14.91 -1.46
CA ALA A 163 -9.72 15.09 -0.35
C ALA A 163 -10.04 13.70 0.24
N PRO A 164 -9.64 13.43 1.49
CA PRO A 164 -9.96 12.18 2.18
C PRO A 164 -11.26 12.30 2.98
N TYR A 165 -11.94 11.15 3.15
CA TYR A 165 -13.01 10.96 4.11
C TYR A 165 -12.68 9.71 4.93
N ASP A 166 -12.57 9.88 6.23
CA ASP A 166 -12.14 8.83 7.15
C ASP A 166 -13.31 8.33 7.99
N TRP A 167 -13.37 7.02 8.13
CA TRP A 167 -14.15 6.31 9.13
C TRP A 167 -13.20 5.46 9.96
N ALA A 168 -13.28 5.55 11.28
CA ALA A 168 -12.43 4.77 12.17
C ALA A 168 -13.23 4.22 13.34
N ARG A 169 -12.84 3.02 13.77
CA ARG A 169 -13.39 2.30 14.90
C ARG A 169 -12.25 1.84 15.80
N GLU A 170 -12.25 2.35 16.99
CA GLU A 170 -11.34 1.95 18.07
C GLU A 170 -12.09 1.05 19.05
N ALA A 171 -11.54 -0.11 19.35
CA ALA A 171 -12.06 -1.02 20.36
C ALA A 171 -10.97 -1.33 21.38
N SER A 172 -11.23 -1.02 22.64
CA SER A 172 -10.35 -1.35 23.77
C SER A 172 -10.98 -2.42 24.64
N ALA A 173 -10.17 -3.42 24.99
CA ALA A 173 -10.52 -4.46 25.97
C ALA A 173 -9.50 -4.40 27.10
N LEU A 174 -10.00 -4.30 28.34
CA LEU A 174 -9.18 -4.33 29.54
C LEU A 174 -9.25 -5.74 30.16
N GLY A 175 -8.24 -6.09 30.93
CA GLY A 175 -8.14 -7.40 31.58
C GLY A 175 -9.24 -7.68 32.61
N ASP A 176 -9.93 -6.64 33.11
CA ASP A 176 -11.12 -6.76 33.96
C ASP A 176 -12.38 -7.22 33.20
N GLY A 177 -12.27 -7.43 31.88
CA GLY A 177 -13.37 -7.81 30.99
C GLY A 177 -14.21 -6.64 30.48
N SER A 178 -13.86 -5.40 30.83
CA SER A 178 -14.55 -4.23 30.29
C SER A 178 -14.16 -3.99 28.83
N HIS A 179 -15.16 -3.61 28.02
CA HIS A 179 -14.99 -3.30 26.59
C HIS A 179 -15.52 -1.91 26.30
N ARG A 180 -14.76 -1.14 25.56
CA ARG A 180 -15.18 0.16 25.04
C ARG A 180 -14.98 0.18 23.54
N THR A 181 -15.99 0.61 22.80
CA THR A 181 -15.91 0.83 21.36
C THR A 181 -16.28 2.26 21.05
N THR A 182 -15.44 2.94 20.30
CA THR A 182 -15.68 4.30 19.81
C THR A 182 -15.61 4.26 18.29
N THR A 183 -16.56 4.91 17.64
CA THR A 183 -16.59 5.05 16.17
C THR A 183 -16.73 6.52 15.82
N ALA A 184 -15.95 6.97 14.88
CA ALA A 184 -16.01 8.32 14.35
C ALA A 184 -15.84 8.35 12.84
N SER A 185 -16.45 9.34 12.19
CA SER A 185 -16.23 9.61 10.77
C SER A 185 -16.19 11.11 10.54
N ALA A 186 -15.32 11.56 9.66
CA ALA A 186 -15.20 12.97 9.27
C ALA A 186 -14.47 13.09 7.92
N VAL A 187 -14.62 14.25 7.28
CA VAL A 187 -13.71 14.68 6.22
C VAL A 187 -12.33 14.87 6.85
N GLY A 188 -11.28 14.38 6.18
CA GLY A 188 -9.91 14.60 6.60
C GLY A 188 -9.33 15.89 6.02
N ASP A 189 -8.02 16.02 6.09
CA ASP A 189 -7.31 17.21 5.61
C ASP A 189 -7.13 17.16 4.10
N VAL A 190 -7.56 18.25 3.44
CA VAL A 190 -7.35 18.39 1.99
C VAL A 190 -5.90 18.74 1.72
N GLU A 191 -5.32 18.08 0.72
CA GLU A 191 -3.94 18.30 0.30
C GLU A 191 -3.89 18.78 -1.16
N VAL A 192 -3.02 19.76 -1.42
CA VAL A 192 -2.71 20.26 -2.76
C VAL A 192 -1.23 20.07 -3.01
N GLU A 193 -0.87 19.43 -4.12
CA GLU A 193 0.51 19.13 -4.50
C GLU A 193 0.82 19.66 -5.88
N LEU A 194 1.99 20.28 -6.04
CA LEU A 194 2.59 20.65 -7.30
C LEU A 194 3.86 19.83 -7.51
N SER A 195 3.90 19.05 -8.58
CA SER A 195 5.04 18.24 -8.97
C SER A 195 5.68 18.74 -10.26
N HIS A 196 6.99 18.57 -10.41
CA HIS A 196 7.77 18.92 -11.60
C HIS A 196 8.83 17.86 -11.87
N GLN A 197 8.97 17.46 -13.13
CA GLN A 197 10.03 16.55 -13.58
C GLN A 197 11.28 17.36 -13.98
N PHE A 198 12.30 17.29 -13.13
CA PHE A 198 13.56 18.02 -13.33
C PHE A 198 14.50 17.34 -14.32
N LEU A 199 14.55 16.01 -14.30
CA LEU A 199 15.41 15.21 -15.17
C LEU A 199 14.59 14.11 -15.83
N VAL A 200 14.92 13.85 -17.10
CA VAL A 200 14.42 12.69 -17.86
C VAL A 200 15.55 11.68 -17.97
N GLU A 201 15.20 10.40 -17.79
CA GLU A 201 16.15 9.28 -17.86
C GLU A 201 16.95 9.29 -19.16
N ARG A 202 18.30 9.25 -19.02
CA ARG A 202 19.25 9.12 -20.14
C ARG A 202 20.48 8.33 -19.71
N GLY A 203 20.65 7.15 -20.24
CA GLY A 203 21.78 6.27 -19.90
C GLY A 203 21.81 5.95 -18.41
N TRP A 204 22.81 6.40 -17.67
CA TRP A 204 22.92 6.15 -16.21
C TRP A 204 22.09 7.11 -15.35
N ARG A 205 21.66 8.27 -15.90
CA ARG A 205 20.88 9.29 -15.16
C ARG A 205 19.44 8.81 -14.97
N PRO A 206 18.88 8.84 -13.74
CA PRO A 206 17.48 8.51 -13.51
C PRO A 206 16.55 9.63 -13.95
N ASP A 207 15.27 9.34 -14.10
CA ASP A 207 14.22 10.36 -14.00
C ASP A 207 14.20 10.93 -12.58
N LEU A 208 13.97 12.24 -12.46
CA LEU A 208 13.90 12.92 -11.17
C LEU A 208 12.68 13.84 -11.16
N VAL A 209 11.75 13.54 -10.23
CA VAL A 209 10.54 14.32 -9.99
C VAL A 209 10.60 14.91 -8.59
N GLY A 210 10.43 16.21 -8.49
CA GLY A 210 10.25 16.89 -7.20
C GLY A 210 8.82 17.36 -7.05
N ALA A 211 8.32 17.37 -5.82
CA ALA A 211 6.99 17.84 -5.47
C ALA A 211 7.01 18.67 -4.20
N VAL A 212 6.09 19.63 -4.14
CA VAL A 212 5.79 20.39 -2.93
C VAL A 212 4.29 20.26 -2.68
N SER A 213 3.91 19.85 -1.50
CA SER A 213 2.51 19.78 -1.10
C SER A 213 2.20 20.65 0.11
N TRP A 214 0.94 21.02 0.21
CA TRP A 214 0.39 21.75 1.35
C TRP A 214 -0.90 21.09 1.79
N ARG A 215 -0.94 20.67 3.06
CA ARG A 215 -2.10 20.09 3.70
C ARG A 215 -2.82 21.14 4.53
N PHE A 216 -4.11 21.28 4.29
CA PHE A 216 -4.99 22.23 4.98
C PHE A 216 -5.72 21.48 6.11
N PRO A 217 -5.78 22.01 7.34
CA PRO A 217 -6.48 21.39 8.47
C PRO A 217 -8.00 21.55 8.32
N THR A 218 -8.56 20.85 7.33
CA THR A 218 -10.01 20.81 7.07
C THR A 218 -10.70 19.69 7.85
N GLY A 219 -9.92 18.74 8.36
CA GLY A 219 -10.38 17.63 9.17
C GLY A 219 -10.68 18.03 10.61
N ARG A 220 -11.05 17.03 11.41
CA ARG A 220 -11.30 17.23 12.84
C ARG A 220 -9.97 17.36 13.59
N ASP A 221 -9.80 18.48 14.26
CA ASP A 221 -8.61 18.83 15.02
C ASP A 221 -8.41 17.91 16.24
N PRO A 222 -7.28 17.16 16.33
CA PRO A 222 -6.99 16.29 17.45
C PRO A 222 -6.63 17.05 18.74
N PHE A 223 -6.25 18.32 18.64
CA PHE A 223 -5.74 19.14 19.75
C PHE A 223 -6.83 19.94 20.46
N ARG A 224 -8.04 20.04 19.87
CA ARG A 224 -9.19 20.66 20.54
C ARG A 224 -9.74 19.74 21.62
N GLY A 225 -9.51 20.10 22.88
CA GLY A 225 -9.90 19.32 24.04
C GLY A 225 -11.40 18.99 24.09
N GLY A 226 -11.73 17.79 24.58
CA GLY A 226 -13.10 17.34 24.85
C GLY A 226 -13.75 16.49 23.75
N VAL A 227 -13.08 16.18 22.67
CA VAL A 227 -13.62 15.26 21.65
C VAL A 227 -13.26 13.83 22.02
N ALA A 228 -14.17 13.12 22.68
CA ALA A 228 -14.09 11.67 22.77
C ALA A 228 -14.36 11.12 21.37
N GLY A 229 -13.33 10.63 20.68
CA GLY A 229 -13.50 10.03 19.37
C GLY A 229 -12.21 10.07 18.54
N VAL A 230 -12.21 9.31 17.46
CA VAL A 230 -11.13 9.24 16.51
C VAL A 230 -10.96 10.60 15.81
N THR A 231 -9.74 11.08 15.76
CA THR A 231 -9.37 12.34 15.09
C THR A 231 -8.92 12.03 13.66
N ASN A 232 -9.41 12.82 12.68
CA ASN A 232 -9.22 12.53 11.25
C ASN A 232 -8.42 13.63 10.54
N GLY A 233 -7.87 14.59 11.28
CA GLY A 233 -7.04 15.67 10.75
C GLY A 233 -5.78 15.85 11.57
N GLY A 234 -4.76 16.46 10.98
CA GLY A 234 -3.51 16.84 11.66
C GLY A 234 -3.66 18.05 12.58
N GLY A 235 -4.78 18.78 12.49
CA GLY A 235 -5.07 20.00 13.26
C GLY A 235 -4.19 21.20 12.91
N ALA A 236 -3.15 21.03 12.11
CA ALA A 236 -2.20 22.05 11.71
C ALA A 236 -2.02 22.09 10.19
N HIS A 237 -1.65 23.24 9.67
CA HIS A 237 -1.12 23.31 8.31
C HIS A 237 0.22 22.57 8.24
N GLU A 238 0.41 21.80 7.18
CA GLU A 238 1.67 21.06 6.95
C GLU A 238 2.16 21.28 5.52
N GLY A 239 3.44 21.59 5.40
CA GLY A 239 4.14 21.66 4.13
C GLY A 239 5.07 20.47 3.97
N THR A 240 5.03 19.79 2.81
CA THR A 240 5.87 18.63 2.51
C THR A 240 6.65 18.86 1.22
N VAL A 241 7.93 18.50 1.23
CA VAL A 241 8.77 18.44 0.03
C VAL A 241 9.10 16.98 -0.25
N ARG A 242 8.98 16.56 -1.51
CA ARG A 242 9.22 15.18 -1.94
C ARG A 242 10.14 15.16 -3.15
N LEU A 243 11.02 14.18 -3.19
CA LEU A 243 11.91 13.90 -4.31
C LEU A 243 11.84 12.43 -4.65
N THR A 244 11.50 12.13 -5.90
CA THR A 244 11.42 10.76 -6.41
C THR A 244 12.39 10.57 -7.55
N ALA A 245 13.25 9.56 -7.43
CA ALA A 245 14.15 9.10 -8.48
C ALA A 245 13.62 7.78 -9.05
N LEU A 246 13.69 7.64 -10.38
CA LEU A 246 13.21 6.47 -11.09
C LEU A 246 14.24 6.01 -12.10
N LYS A 247 14.46 4.69 -12.18
CA LYS A 247 15.41 4.06 -13.10
C LYS A 247 14.81 2.82 -13.74
N SER A 248 14.73 2.84 -15.06
CA SER A 248 14.30 1.70 -15.85
C SER A 248 15.42 0.70 -16.05
N ALA A 249 15.12 -0.59 -15.86
CA ALA A 249 16.00 -1.72 -16.13
C ALA A 249 15.13 -2.87 -16.62
N ASP A 250 14.83 -2.90 -17.92
CA ASP A 250 13.93 -3.85 -18.57
C ASP A 250 14.11 -5.29 -18.08
N PRO A 251 13.05 -5.98 -17.63
CA PRO A 251 11.62 -5.61 -17.61
C PRO A 251 11.14 -4.90 -16.32
N MET A 252 12.05 -4.40 -15.50
CA MET A 252 11.78 -3.80 -14.19
C MET A 252 11.98 -2.29 -14.22
N VAL A 253 11.28 -1.60 -13.34
CA VAL A 253 11.52 -0.20 -13.03
C VAL A 253 11.72 -0.06 -11.53
N PHE A 254 12.82 0.55 -11.12
CA PHE A 254 13.13 0.83 -9.73
C PHE A 254 12.83 2.29 -9.41
N PHE A 255 12.34 2.55 -8.22
CA PHE A 255 12.13 3.91 -7.74
C PHE A 255 12.54 4.06 -6.27
N SER A 256 12.90 5.29 -5.91
CA SER A 256 13.13 5.68 -4.52
C SER A 256 12.55 7.07 -4.31
N THR A 257 11.81 7.24 -3.23
CA THR A 257 11.17 8.51 -2.85
C THR A 257 11.64 8.91 -1.46
N LEU A 258 12.02 10.17 -1.31
CA LEU A 258 12.30 10.81 -0.03
C LEU A 258 11.32 11.96 0.15
N SER A 259 10.74 12.12 1.33
CA SER A 259 9.94 13.29 1.66
C SER A 259 10.21 13.79 3.07
N TYR A 260 10.05 15.08 3.24
CA TYR A 260 10.17 15.77 4.51
C TYR A 260 8.99 16.73 4.67
N GLY A 261 8.27 16.57 5.79
CA GLY A 261 7.10 17.37 6.15
C GLY A 261 7.32 18.11 7.45
N ALA A 262 6.82 19.34 7.50
CA ALA A 262 6.84 20.17 8.70
C ALA A 262 5.51 20.89 8.89
N SER A 263 5.00 20.87 10.13
CA SER A 263 3.73 21.50 10.49
C SER A 263 3.92 22.89 11.06
N VAL A 264 2.98 23.79 10.75
CA VAL A 264 2.92 25.14 11.36
C VAL A 264 2.42 25.01 12.80
N PRO A 265 3.07 25.63 13.78
CA PRO A 265 2.62 25.60 15.16
C PRO A 265 1.19 26.18 15.31
N ILE A 266 0.36 25.54 16.11
CA ILE A 266 -0.98 25.99 16.46
C ILE A 266 -1.02 26.50 17.91
N HIS A 267 -1.96 27.40 18.18
CA HIS A 267 -2.13 27.98 19.52
C HIS A 267 -3.44 27.48 20.11
N GLU A 268 -3.31 26.64 21.14
CA GLU A 268 -4.43 26.13 21.90
C GLU A 268 -4.50 26.78 23.29
N SER A 269 -5.60 26.59 23.99
CA SER A 269 -5.83 27.18 25.32
C SER A 269 -4.80 26.77 26.36
N TYR A 270 -4.14 25.62 26.15
CA TYR A 270 -3.12 25.05 27.03
C TYR A 270 -1.67 25.29 26.55
N GLY A 271 -1.49 25.98 25.42
CA GLY A 271 -0.16 26.35 24.94
C GLY A 271 -0.01 26.24 23.42
N SER A 272 1.21 26.53 22.93
CA SER A 272 1.56 26.36 21.53
C SER A 272 1.90 24.90 21.28
N VAL A 273 1.18 24.25 20.36
CA VAL A 273 1.38 22.86 19.92
C VAL A 273 2.08 22.87 18.59
N ARG A 274 3.17 22.15 18.45
CA ARG A 274 3.87 21.90 17.20
C ARG A 274 3.90 20.39 16.98
N PRO A 275 3.12 19.85 16.01
CA PRO A 275 3.24 18.45 15.61
C PRO A 275 4.66 18.12 15.16
N GLY A 276 5.09 16.88 15.37
CA GLY A 276 6.42 16.43 15.00
C GLY A 276 6.66 16.50 13.48
N GLU A 277 7.90 16.74 13.11
CA GLU A 277 8.34 16.72 11.72
C GLU A 277 8.27 15.29 11.17
N GLU A 278 7.92 15.15 9.88
CA GLU A 278 7.77 13.86 9.23
C GLU A 278 8.91 13.64 8.23
N PHE A 279 9.49 12.45 8.26
CA PHE A 279 10.43 11.98 7.26
C PHE A 279 9.95 10.65 6.71
N ASN A 280 9.73 10.58 5.40
CA ASN A 280 9.35 9.34 4.73
C ASN A 280 10.42 8.94 3.72
N TRP A 281 10.72 7.64 3.69
CA TRP A 281 11.56 7.03 2.67
C TRP A 281 10.88 5.79 2.13
N GLN A 282 10.75 5.74 0.80
CA GLN A 282 10.22 4.59 0.09
C GLN A 282 11.20 4.13 -0.96
N ILE A 283 11.40 2.82 -1.06
CA ILE A 283 12.15 2.18 -2.15
C ILE A 283 11.33 1.02 -2.70
N GLY A 284 11.34 0.84 -4.01
CA GLY A 284 10.58 -0.24 -4.60
C GLY A 284 10.92 -0.50 -6.05
N GLY A 285 10.23 -1.49 -6.60
CA GLY A 285 10.32 -1.87 -7.99
C GLY A 285 8.97 -2.31 -8.54
N LEU A 286 8.79 -2.08 -9.83
CA LEU A 286 7.67 -2.56 -10.64
C LEU A 286 8.20 -3.52 -11.68
N LEU A 287 7.49 -4.61 -11.90
CA LEU A 287 7.74 -5.61 -12.94
C LEU A 287 6.53 -5.69 -13.86
N SER A 288 6.72 -5.52 -15.15
CA SER A 288 5.69 -5.79 -16.16
C SER A 288 5.57 -7.30 -16.33
N VAL A 289 4.41 -7.86 -15.99
CA VAL A 289 4.11 -9.29 -16.11
C VAL A 289 3.38 -9.58 -17.43
N SER A 290 2.57 -8.63 -17.88
CA SER A 290 1.86 -8.70 -19.16
C SER A 290 1.64 -7.27 -19.70
N PRO A 291 1.20 -7.11 -20.95
CA PRO A 291 0.89 -5.80 -21.52
C PRO A 291 -0.06 -4.93 -20.71
N ASN A 292 -0.93 -5.57 -19.92
CA ASN A 292 -1.94 -4.86 -19.12
C ASN A 292 -1.77 -5.01 -17.60
N THR A 293 -0.74 -5.77 -17.14
CA THR A 293 -0.57 -6.09 -15.72
C THR A 293 0.86 -5.85 -15.28
N SER A 294 1.03 -5.09 -14.22
CA SER A 294 2.30 -4.98 -13.50
C SER A 294 2.15 -5.36 -12.03
N VAL A 295 3.21 -5.86 -11.45
CA VAL A 295 3.31 -6.14 -10.03
C VAL A 295 4.37 -5.25 -9.40
N SER A 296 4.18 -4.88 -8.17
CA SER A 296 5.12 -4.03 -7.45
C SER A 296 5.44 -4.58 -6.06
N LEU A 297 6.64 -4.28 -5.63
CA LEU A 297 7.10 -4.50 -4.27
C LEU A 297 7.78 -3.22 -3.80
N SER A 298 7.41 -2.73 -2.64
CA SER A 298 8.06 -1.58 -2.02
C SER A 298 8.20 -1.73 -0.51
N PHE A 299 9.24 -1.11 0.02
CA PHE A 299 9.45 -0.90 1.44
C PHE A 299 9.26 0.59 1.73
N ILE A 300 8.44 0.89 2.72
CA ILE A 300 8.08 2.25 3.13
C ILE A 300 8.51 2.40 4.59
N GLN A 301 9.21 3.49 4.89
CA GLN A 301 9.64 3.86 6.22
C GLN A 301 9.13 5.26 6.51
N ASP A 302 8.24 5.38 7.50
CA ASP A 302 7.73 6.65 7.99
C ASP A 302 8.31 6.90 9.38
N TYR A 303 8.90 8.07 9.57
CA TYR A 303 9.36 8.56 10.85
C TYR A 303 8.68 9.89 11.15
N ARG A 304 8.08 10.00 12.34
CA ARG A 304 7.53 11.24 12.88
C ARG A 304 8.23 11.56 14.18
N ASP A 305 8.77 12.77 14.29
CA ASP A 305 9.38 13.26 15.51
C ASP A 305 8.32 13.59 16.57
N ARG A 306 8.78 13.93 17.75
CA ARG A 306 7.91 14.23 18.89
C ARG A 306 7.09 15.49 18.67
N THR A 307 5.82 15.42 19.01
CA THR A 307 5.00 16.61 19.17
C THR A 307 5.48 17.40 20.38
N THR A 308 5.59 18.72 20.24
CA THR A 308 5.98 19.61 21.34
C THR A 308 4.80 20.49 21.76
N VAL A 309 4.66 20.72 23.06
CA VAL A 309 3.70 21.67 23.65
C VAL A 309 4.48 22.68 24.44
N SER A 310 4.34 23.97 24.07
CA SER A 310 5.09 25.09 24.67
C SER A 310 6.61 24.84 24.73
N GLY A 311 7.15 24.16 23.71
CA GLY A 311 8.58 23.82 23.60
C GLY A 311 9.01 22.57 24.34
N ALA A 312 8.14 21.91 25.11
CA ALA A 312 8.43 20.63 25.77
C ALA A 312 7.95 19.46 24.90
N GLY A 313 8.84 18.52 24.60
CA GLY A 313 8.50 17.31 23.83
C GLY A 313 7.63 16.36 24.65
N ILE A 314 6.56 15.85 24.04
CA ILE A 314 5.68 14.84 24.63
C ILE A 314 6.36 13.48 24.46
N ALA A 315 6.64 12.81 25.57
CA ALA A 315 7.25 11.48 25.54
C ALA A 315 6.29 10.45 24.91
N GLY A 316 6.80 9.62 23.99
CA GLY A 316 6.03 8.57 23.32
C GLY A 316 5.14 9.07 22.19
N SER A 317 5.28 10.32 21.73
CA SER A 317 4.60 10.85 20.55
C SER A 317 5.42 10.70 19.27
N ASP A 318 6.67 10.28 19.37
CA ASP A 318 7.48 9.88 18.23
C ASP A 318 7.00 8.53 17.68
N GLN A 319 7.00 8.36 16.36
CA GLN A 319 6.52 7.16 15.70
C GLN A 319 7.51 6.73 14.62
N MET A 320 7.65 5.43 14.46
CA MET A 320 8.46 4.82 13.40
C MET A 320 7.70 3.64 12.80
N ALA A 321 7.04 3.88 11.68
CA ALA A 321 6.26 2.87 10.97
C ALA A 321 7.02 2.39 9.74
N SER A 322 7.20 1.07 9.64
CA SER A 322 7.78 0.42 8.46
C SER A 322 6.78 -0.56 7.87
N VAL A 323 6.57 -0.49 6.56
CA VAL A 323 5.60 -1.31 5.84
C VAL A 323 6.26 -1.95 4.62
N LEU A 324 6.04 -3.25 4.44
CA LEU A 324 6.33 -3.94 3.20
C LEU A 324 5.03 -4.02 2.38
N GLN A 325 5.03 -3.45 1.18
CA GLN A 325 3.84 -3.34 0.35
C GLN A 325 4.00 -4.11 -0.96
N PHE A 326 2.99 -4.91 -1.29
CA PHE A 326 2.84 -5.64 -2.54
C PHE A 326 1.69 -5.01 -3.33
N GLY A 327 1.86 -4.79 -4.61
CA GLY A 327 0.84 -4.18 -5.45
C GLY A 327 0.67 -4.91 -6.77
N VAL A 328 -0.54 -4.79 -7.33
CA VAL A 328 -0.90 -5.24 -8.67
C VAL A 328 -1.63 -4.12 -9.35
N ASP A 329 -1.10 -3.67 -10.48
CA ASP A 329 -1.73 -2.70 -11.35
C ASP A 329 -2.31 -3.43 -12.57
N GLN A 330 -3.59 -3.23 -12.86
CA GLN A 330 -4.29 -3.83 -14.00
C GLN A 330 -4.92 -2.74 -14.87
N VAL A 331 -4.51 -2.63 -16.12
CA VAL A 331 -5.19 -1.78 -17.11
C VAL A 331 -6.47 -2.46 -17.55
N LEU A 332 -7.61 -1.95 -17.11
CA LEU A 332 -8.93 -2.47 -17.48
C LEU A 332 -9.37 -1.95 -18.85
N THR A 333 -9.10 -0.67 -19.10
CA THR A 333 -9.36 -0.02 -20.40
C THR A 333 -8.30 1.04 -20.66
N ARG A 334 -8.29 1.62 -21.87
CA ARG A 334 -7.39 2.73 -22.20
C ARG A 334 -7.51 3.94 -21.24
N LYS A 335 -8.62 4.07 -20.53
CA LYS A 335 -8.89 5.18 -19.61
C LYS A 335 -8.92 4.76 -18.13
N LEU A 336 -8.99 3.48 -17.83
CA LEU A 336 -9.23 2.95 -16.49
C LEU A 336 -8.10 2.01 -16.07
N LEU A 337 -7.46 2.32 -14.95
CA LEU A 337 -6.51 1.47 -14.25
C LEU A 337 -7.14 1.01 -12.94
N LEU A 338 -6.87 -0.21 -12.53
CA LEU A 338 -7.13 -0.70 -11.18
C LEU A 338 -5.78 -0.95 -10.52
N ASP A 339 -5.54 -0.30 -9.39
CA ASP A 339 -4.41 -0.57 -8.49
C ASP A 339 -4.95 -1.22 -7.22
N VAL A 340 -4.38 -2.35 -6.84
CA VAL A 340 -4.67 -3.03 -5.57
C VAL A 340 -3.36 -3.33 -4.87
N SER A 341 -3.21 -2.86 -3.64
CA SER A 341 -1.99 -3.11 -2.87
C SER A 341 -2.29 -3.55 -1.45
N LEU A 342 -1.45 -4.46 -0.96
CA LEU A 342 -1.46 -4.98 0.40
C LEU A 342 -0.17 -4.59 1.10
N GLY A 343 -0.29 -3.81 2.17
CA GLY A 343 0.80 -3.46 3.07
C GLY A 343 0.79 -4.35 4.32
N VAL A 344 1.95 -4.77 4.76
CA VAL A 344 2.15 -5.50 6.01
C VAL A 344 3.13 -4.73 6.88
N GLY A 345 2.71 -4.38 8.09
CA GLY A 345 3.54 -3.66 9.05
C GLY A 345 4.69 -4.52 9.57
N VAL A 346 5.86 -3.92 9.66
CA VAL A 346 7.09 -4.57 10.13
C VAL A 346 7.48 -4.07 11.53
N THR A 347 7.07 -2.86 11.88
CA THR A 347 7.32 -2.24 13.19
C THR A 347 6.03 -2.14 14.01
N ARG A 348 6.17 -1.82 15.31
CA ARG A 348 5.02 -1.71 16.24
C ARG A 348 4.06 -0.58 15.90
N ASP A 349 4.57 0.53 15.36
CA ASP A 349 3.78 1.71 15.06
C ASP A 349 3.10 1.61 13.68
N ALA A 350 3.48 0.61 12.88
CA ALA A 350 2.85 0.33 11.62
C ALA A 350 1.55 -0.47 11.80
N PRO A 351 0.53 -0.24 10.97
CA PRO A 351 -0.65 -1.10 10.93
C PRO A 351 -0.25 -2.56 10.67
N ASN A 352 -0.94 -3.51 11.28
CA ASN A 352 -0.68 -4.94 11.03
C ASN A 352 -0.81 -5.26 9.55
N TYR A 353 -1.87 -4.73 8.92
CA TYR A 353 -2.03 -4.77 7.47
C TYR A 353 -2.86 -3.60 6.97
N THR A 354 -2.62 -3.23 5.71
CA THR A 354 -3.35 -2.20 4.99
C THR A 354 -3.70 -2.71 3.61
N LEU A 355 -4.97 -2.65 3.23
CA LEU A 355 -5.44 -2.94 1.87
C LEU A 355 -5.80 -1.61 1.20
N LEU A 356 -5.19 -1.34 0.05
CA LEU A 356 -5.48 -0.16 -0.75
C LEU A 356 -6.07 -0.62 -2.08
N VAL A 357 -7.09 0.10 -2.53
CA VAL A 357 -7.66 -0.06 -3.87
C VAL A 357 -7.84 1.33 -4.45
N SER A 358 -7.29 1.58 -5.61
CA SER A 358 -7.51 2.83 -6.34
C SER A 358 -7.93 2.59 -7.79
N LEU A 359 -8.65 3.54 -8.35
CA LEU A 359 -9.23 3.42 -9.68
C LEU A 359 -8.98 4.69 -10.50
N PRO A 360 -7.74 4.95 -10.94
CA PRO A 360 -7.41 6.10 -11.77
C PRO A 360 -8.18 6.10 -13.09
N ILE A 361 -8.95 7.17 -13.34
CA ILE A 361 -9.82 7.36 -14.49
C ILE A 361 -9.32 8.55 -15.29
N ARG A 362 -8.72 8.33 -16.45
CA ARG A 362 -8.33 9.41 -17.38
C ARG A 362 -9.57 9.96 -18.08
N LEU A 363 -9.79 11.25 -17.88
CA LEU A 363 -10.93 11.95 -18.50
C LEU A 363 -10.53 12.51 -19.87
N TYR A 364 -9.27 12.94 -20.00
CA TYR A 364 -8.70 13.52 -21.21
C TYR A 364 -7.30 12.98 -21.48
#